data_fd6850e914f677a351c4ede728bac254
#
_entry.id   fd6850e914f677a351c4ede728bac254
#
_cell.length_a   1.000
_cell.length_b   1.000
_cell.length_c   1.000
_cell.angle_alpha   90.00
_cell.angle_beta   90.00
_cell.angle_gamma   90.00
#
_symmetry.space_group_name_H-M   'P 1'
#
loop_
_entity.id
_entity.type
_entity.pdbx_description
1 polymer ?
#
loop_
_entity_poly.entity_id
_entity_poly.type
_entity_poly.pdbx_seq_one_letter_code
_entity_poly.pdbx_strand_id
1 'polypeptide(L)'
;MTKVELVGFDSFGIRSMATFVETADTTIFIDPAVSIAPVRYGLPPHDIELRRLNEVADKIASRAYESEIIVVTHYHYDHHDLGDLVPVDIYENKVVLIKDPKNYINVSQRIRAAKFLKRISGLPKEVRVADSSTQVQGDTIIKISSPTPH
;
A
#
# COMPACT_ATOMS: atom_id res chain seq x y z
N MET A 1 22.35 -8.48 0.58
CA MET A 1 22.31 -7.02 0.85
C MET A 1 20.88 -6.57 0.69
N THR A 2 20.33 -5.81 1.61
CA THR A 2 18.96 -5.28 1.52
C THR A 2 19.02 -3.84 1.02
N LYS A 3 18.23 -3.52 0.02
CA LYS A 3 18.05 -2.16 -0.50
C LYS A 3 16.65 -1.66 -0.15
N VAL A 4 16.54 -0.44 0.33
CA VAL A 4 15.27 0.22 0.64
C VAL A 4 15.16 1.49 -0.18
N GLU A 5 14.05 1.64 -0.89
CA GLU A 5 13.73 2.82 -1.69
C GLU A 5 12.45 3.47 -1.13
N LEU A 6 12.54 4.73 -0.75
CA LEU A 6 11.42 5.56 -0.33
C LEU A 6 10.75 6.14 -1.60
N VAL A 7 9.74 5.44 -2.11
CA VAL A 7 9.13 5.73 -3.42
C VAL A 7 8.22 6.95 -3.39
N GLY A 8 7.39 7.06 -2.35
CA GLY A 8 6.48 8.18 -2.15
C GLY A 8 6.28 8.49 -0.67
N PHE A 9 6.45 9.76 -0.32
CA PHE A 9 6.26 10.26 1.03
C PHE A 9 5.55 11.60 1.01
N ASP A 10 5.07 12.06 2.16
CA ASP A 10 4.37 13.32 2.32
C ASP A 10 5.18 14.47 1.72
N SER A 11 4.64 15.11 0.70
CA SER A 11 5.29 16.17 -0.05
C SER A 11 4.29 16.96 -0.89
N PHE A 12 4.38 18.29 -0.89
CA PHE A 12 3.49 19.16 -1.68
C PHE A 12 2.00 18.81 -1.53
N GLY A 13 1.56 18.60 -0.28
CA GLY A 13 0.14 18.31 0.01
C GLY A 13 -0.32 16.88 -0.23
N ILE A 14 0.49 16.05 -0.87
CA ILE A 14 0.20 14.62 -1.00
C ILE A 14 0.56 13.87 0.27
N ARG A 15 -0.07 12.71 0.48
CA ARG A 15 0.22 11.76 1.55
C ARG A 15 0.56 10.41 0.96
N SER A 16 1.64 9.81 1.44
CA SER A 16 2.07 8.46 1.07
C SER A 16 3.13 7.97 2.05
N MET A 17 3.26 6.66 2.19
CA MET A 17 4.37 5.99 2.87
C MET A 17 4.90 4.83 2.03
N ALA A 18 4.80 4.97 0.72
CA ALA A 18 5.14 3.94 -0.26
C ALA A 18 6.64 3.60 -0.23
N THR A 19 6.94 2.38 0.16
CA THR A 19 8.30 1.90 0.33
C THR A 19 8.53 0.61 -0.44
N PHE A 20 9.56 0.57 -1.27
CA PHE A 20 10.02 -0.64 -1.97
C PHE A 20 11.26 -1.20 -1.29
N VAL A 21 11.27 -2.51 -1.06
CA VAL A 21 12.37 -3.23 -0.43
C VAL A 21 12.81 -4.38 -1.34
N GLU A 22 14.08 -4.41 -1.65
CA GLU A 22 14.72 -5.47 -2.43
C GLU A 22 15.72 -6.22 -1.55
N THR A 23 15.60 -7.53 -1.50
CA THR A 23 16.54 -8.44 -0.82
C THR A 23 17.19 -9.37 -1.84
N ALA A 24 18.04 -10.29 -1.40
CA ALA A 24 18.59 -11.31 -2.29
C ALA A 24 17.53 -12.31 -2.79
N ASP A 25 16.43 -12.47 -2.05
CA ASP A 25 15.46 -13.55 -2.28
C ASP A 25 14.11 -13.05 -2.81
N THR A 26 13.77 -11.78 -2.57
CA THR A 26 12.43 -11.26 -2.90
C THR A 26 12.39 -9.74 -2.97
N THR A 27 11.34 -9.24 -3.59
CA THR A 27 11.00 -7.83 -3.65
C THR A 27 9.65 -7.57 -2.98
N ILE A 28 9.60 -6.55 -2.13
CA ILE A 28 8.45 -6.24 -1.29
C ILE A 28 8.04 -4.78 -1.52
N PHE A 29 6.77 -4.54 -1.72
CA PHE A 29 6.24 -3.17 -1.72
C PHE A 29 5.32 -2.96 -0.52
N ILE A 30 5.56 -1.92 0.25
CA ILE A 30 4.77 -1.59 1.44
C ILE A 30 3.95 -0.35 1.13
N ASP A 31 2.63 -0.44 1.35
CA ASP A 31 1.65 0.64 1.20
C ASP A 31 1.69 1.33 -0.17
N PRO A 32 1.34 0.62 -1.26
CA PRO A 32 1.45 1.13 -2.63
C PRO A 32 0.33 2.12 -2.99
N ALA A 33 0.28 3.25 -2.30
CA ALA A 33 -0.72 4.27 -2.56
C ALA A 33 -0.24 5.69 -2.28
N VAL A 34 -0.95 6.64 -2.82
CA VAL A 34 -0.80 8.06 -2.59
C VAL A 34 -2.18 8.71 -2.57
N SER A 35 -2.38 9.69 -1.72
CA SER A 35 -3.64 10.44 -1.64
C SER A 35 -3.40 11.93 -1.48
N ILE A 36 -4.45 12.72 -1.69
CA ILE A 36 -4.46 14.15 -1.46
C ILE A 36 -5.80 14.56 -0.84
N ALA A 37 -5.77 15.53 0.07
CA ALA A 37 -7.01 16.09 0.59
C ALA A 37 -7.72 16.87 -0.52
N PRO A 38 -9.00 16.57 -0.84
CA PRO A 38 -9.72 17.18 -1.94
C PRO A 38 -9.97 18.68 -1.72
N VAL A 39 -10.04 19.09 -0.46
CA VAL A 39 -10.23 20.49 -0.05
C VAL A 39 -9.43 20.74 1.23
N ARG A 40 -8.68 21.84 1.27
CA ARG A 40 -8.02 22.36 2.46
C ARG A 40 -8.32 23.85 2.62
N TYR A 41 -8.81 24.24 3.78
CA TYR A 41 -9.21 25.64 4.05
C TYR A 41 -10.18 26.22 3.01
N GLY A 42 -11.08 25.39 2.47
CA GLY A 42 -12.03 25.79 1.43
C GLY A 42 -11.46 25.89 0.01
N LEU A 43 -10.19 25.54 -0.20
CA LEU A 43 -9.51 25.60 -1.49
C LEU A 43 -9.24 24.20 -2.05
N PRO A 44 -9.40 23.98 -3.37
CA PRO A 44 -8.96 22.76 -4.04
C PRO A 44 -7.44 22.66 -4.08
N PRO A 45 -6.89 21.46 -4.38
CA PRO A 45 -5.47 21.30 -4.59
C PRO A 45 -4.94 22.19 -5.72
N HIS A 46 -3.72 22.68 -5.58
CA HIS A 46 -3.04 23.44 -6.62
C HIS A 46 -2.52 22.49 -7.73
N ASP A 47 -2.36 23.00 -8.95
CA ASP A 47 -1.85 22.19 -10.09
C ASP A 47 -0.51 21.52 -9.83
N ILE A 48 0.36 22.14 -9.02
CA ILE A 48 1.65 21.55 -8.62
C ILE A 48 1.42 20.31 -7.74
N GLU A 49 0.45 20.37 -6.84
CA GLU A 49 0.10 19.22 -5.97
C GLU A 49 -0.50 18.09 -6.80
N LEU A 50 -1.36 18.39 -7.76
CA LEU A 50 -1.96 17.39 -8.67
C LEU A 50 -0.92 16.75 -9.58
N ARG A 51 0.04 17.53 -10.11
CA ARG A 51 1.17 16.96 -10.85
C ARG A 51 2.01 16.03 -10.00
N ARG A 52 2.34 16.45 -8.77
CA ARG A 52 3.11 15.63 -7.84
C ARG A 52 2.38 14.34 -7.47
N LEU A 53 1.05 14.40 -7.29
CA LEU A 53 0.21 13.24 -7.04
C LEU A 53 0.36 12.19 -8.14
N ASN A 54 0.24 12.60 -9.40
CA ASN A 54 0.36 11.71 -10.55
C ASN A 54 1.78 11.15 -10.71
N GLU A 55 2.82 11.99 -10.58
CA GLU A 55 4.22 11.54 -10.63
C GLU A 55 4.53 10.46 -9.59
N VAL A 56 4.02 10.61 -8.38
CA VAL A 56 4.23 9.63 -7.30
C VAL A 56 3.39 8.37 -7.55
N ALA A 57 2.14 8.50 -8.04
CA ALA A 57 1.32 7.36 -8.40
C ALA A 57 1.99 6.50 -9.50
N ASP A 58 2.57 7.11 -10.53
CA ASP A 58 3.29 6.42 -11.60
C ASP A 58 4.53 5.67 -11.07
N LYS A 59 5.29 6.29 -10.18
CA LYS A 59 6.45 5.65 -9.54
C LYS A 59 6.03 4.45 -8.66
N ILE A 60 4.96 4.61 -7.90
CA ILE A 60 4.39 3.54 -7.07
C ILE A 60 3.96 2.37 -7.96
N ALA A 61 3.22 2.62 -9.03
CA ALA A 61 2.79 1.60 -9.97
C ALA A 61 3.98 0.84 -10.56
N SER A 62 4.99 1.56 -11.06
CA SER A 62 6.21 0.97 -11.64
C SER A 62 6.90 0.02 -10.67
N ARG A 63 7.15 0.44 -9.42
CA ARG A 63 7.80 -0.39 -8.41
C ARG A 63 6.91 -1.51 -7.88
N ALA A 64 5.60 -1.27 -7.81
CA ALA A 64 4.66 -2.30 -7.40
C ALA A 64 4.59 -3.45 -8.42
N TYR A 65 4.68 -3.17 -9.71
CA TYR A 65 4.77 -4.22 -10.73
C TYR A 65 6.02 -5.10 -10.57
N GLU A 66 7.15 -4.53 -10.15
CA GLU A 66 8.40 -5.26 -9.91
C GLU A 66 8.39 -6.09 -8.63
N SER A 67 7.44 -5.87 -7.71
CA SER A 67 7.40 -6.57 -6.44
C SER A 67 6.73 -7.94 -6.54
N GLU A 68 7.17 -8.88 -5.70
CA GLU A 68 6.56 -10.21 -5.53
C GLU A 68 5.55 -10.23 -4.38
N ILE A 69 5.81 -9.41 -3.37
CA ILE A 69 4.99 -9.30 -2.16
C ILE A 69 4.52 -7.86 -2.01
N ILE A 70 3.23 -7.67 -1.75
CA ILE A 70 2.68 -6.37 -1.38
C ILE A 70 2.16 -6.43 0.04
N VAL A 71 2.50 -5.42 0.85
CA VAL A 71 2.03 -5.26 2.22
C VAL A 71 1.11 -4.06 2.30
N VAL A 72 -0.08 -4.23 2.84
CA VAL A 72 -1.02 -3.15 3.17
C VAL A 72 -1.15 -3.08 4.68
N THR A 73 -0.54 -2.05 5.29
CA THR A 73 -0.46 -1.94 6.74
C THR A 73 -1.76 -1.57 7.40
N HIS A 74 -2.60 -0.79 6.72
CA HIS A 74 -3.96 -0.43 7.13
C HIS A 74 -4.74 0.19 5.95
N TYR A 75 -6.02 0.55 6.16
CA TYR A 75 -6.93 0.90 5.06
C TYR A 75 -7.21 2.40 4.93
N HIS A 76 -6.25 3.29 5.18
CA HIS A 76 -6.29 4.66 4.69
C HIS A 76 -5.90 4.71 3.20
N TYR A 77 -6.43 5.69 2.46
CA TYR A 77 -6.22 5.76 1.00
C TYR A 77 -4.82 6.19 0.57
N ASP A 78 -3.98 6.60 1.50
CA ASP A 78 -2.53 6.82 1.32
C ASP A 78 -1.71 5.54 1.52
N HIS A 79 -2.35 4.41 1.88
CA HIS A 79 -1.74 3.10 2.06
C HIS A 79 -2.27 2.03 1.09
N HIS A 80 -3.50 2.19 0.59
CA HIS A 80 -4.07 1.34 -0.46
C HIS A 80 -4.90 2.18 -1.43
N ASP A 81 -4.94 1.77 -2.68
CA ASP A 81 -5.74 2.40 -3.74
C ASP A 81 -6.76 1.41 -4.31
N LEU A 82 -7.87 1.93 -4.81
CA LEU A 82 -8.95 1.12 -5.42
C LEU A 82 -8.89 1.10 -6.95
N GLY A 83 -7.79 1.57 -7.53
CA GLY A 83 -7.60 1.71 -8.96
C GLY A 83 -7.90 3.11 -9.49
N ASP A 84 -7.96 4.10 -8.60
CA ASP A 84 -8.23 5.50 -8.99
C ASP A 84 -6.96 6.22 -9.44
N LEU A 85 -5.84 6.00 -8.75
CA LEU A 85 -4.54 6.59 -9.05
C LEU A 85 -3.49 5.53 -9.39
N VAL A 86 -3.46 4.45 -8.62
CA VAL A 86 -2.57 3.32 -8.84
C VAL A 86 -3.37 2.16 -9.41
N PRO A 87 -2.98 1.59 -10.56
CA PRO A 87 -3.73 0.49 -11.19
C PRO A 87 -3.91 -0.70 -10.27
N VAL A 88 -5.11 -1.29 -10.27
CA VAL A 88 -5.44 -2.43 -9.39
C VAL A 88 -4.72 -3.72 -9.79
N ASP A 89 -4.29 -3.84 -11.02
CA ASP A 89 -3.54 -5.01 -11.54
C ASP A 89 -2.11 -5.11 -10.99
N ILE A 90 -1.61 -4.10 -10.24
CA ILE A 90 -0.37 -4.23 -9.46
C ILE A 90 -0.41 -5.42 -8.49
N TYR A 91 -1.62 -5.87 -8.10
CA TYR A 91 -1.82 -7.02 -7.20
C TYR A 91 -1.84 -8.37 -7.92
N GLU A 92 -1.82 -8.38 -9.25
CA GLU A 92 -1.95 -9.59 -10.05
C GLU A 92 -0.78 -10.57 -9.82
N ASN A 93 -1.12 -11.84 -9.53
CA ASN A 93 -0.16 -12.93 -9.29
C ASN A 93 0.80 -12.73 -8.10
N LYS A 94 0.50 -11.83 -7.17
CA LYS A 94 1.34 -11.51 -6.00
C LYS A 94 0.80 -12.11 -4.72
N VAL A 95 1.68 -12.24 -3.74
CA VAL A 95 1.30 -12.47 -2.34
C VAL A 95 0.98 -11.13 -1.71
N VAL A 96 -0.23 -10.97 -1.19
CA VAL A 96 -0.69 -9.72 -0.55
C VAL A 96 -0.86 -9.95 0.95
N LEU A 97 -0.04 -9.28 1.75
CA LEU A 97 -0.09 -9.31 3.21
C LEU A 97 -0.92 -8.13 3.69
N ILE A 98 -1.99 -8.40 4.41
CA ILE A 98 -2.95 -7.37 4.82
C ILE A 98 -3.10 -7.34 6.34
N LYS A 99 -3.45 -6.17 6.87
CA LYS A 99 -4.00 -6.03 8.21
C LYS A 99 -5.31 -6.78 8.30
N ASP A 100 -5.59 -7.39 9.47
CA ASP A 100 -6.89 -8.05 9.73
C ASP A 100 -8.05 -7.08 9.42
N PRO A 101 -8.93 -7.44 8.46
CA PRO A 101 -10.03 -6.58 8.02
C PRO A 101 -11.21 -6.54 9.00
N LYS A 102 -11.16 -7.29 10.09
CA LYS A 102 -12.27 -7.45 11.04
C LYS A 102 -11.91 -7.09 12.48
N ASN A 103 -10.68 -7.39 12.90
CA ASN A 103 -10.23 -7.23 14.28
C ASN A 103 -9.26 -6.05 14.44
N TYR A 104 -9.29 -5.40 15.61
CA TYR A 104 -8.44 -4.24 15.93
C TYR A 104 -8.48 -3.13 14.86
N ILE A 105 -9.70 -2.81 14.43
CA ILE A 105 -9.96 -1.91 13.31
C ILE A 105 -11.30 -1.20 13.54
N ASN A 106 -11.36 0.11 13.29
CA ASN A 106 -12.61 0.87 13.40
C ASN A 106 -13.56 0.63 12.22
N VAL A 107 -14.81 1.09 12.34
CA VAL A 107 -15.86 0.84 11.33
C VAL A 107 -15.47 1.39 9.95
N SER A 108 -14.88 2.59 9.90
CA SER A 108 -14.47 3.21 8.63
C SER A 108 -13.40 2.37 7.91
N GLN A 109 -12.39 1.92 8.64
CA GLN A 109 -11.34 1.05 8.12
C GLN A 109 -11.90 -0.32 7.67
N ARG A 110 -12.87 -0.87 8.40
CA ARG A 110 -13.54 -2.13 8.04
C ARG A 110 -14.28 -2.02 6.71
N ILE A 111 -15.01 -0.92 6.50
CA ILE A 111 -15.70 -0.66 5.23
C ILE A 111 -14.70 -0.54 4.07
N ARG A 112 -13.60 0.17 4.27
CA ARG A 112 -12.55 0.33 3.25
C ARG A 112 -11.85 -1.00 2.95
N ALA A 113 -11.57 -1.81 3.98
CA ALA A 113 -11.02 -3.16 3.82
C ALA A 113 -11.93 -4.05 2.96
N ALA A 114 -13.24 -4.05 3.22
CA ALA A 114 -14.19 -4.80 2.43
C ALA A 114 -14.24 -4.36 0.97
N LYS A 115 -14.21 -3.05 0.70
CA LYS A 115 -14.14 -2.50 -0.67
C LYS A 115 -12.86 -2.92 -1.37
N PHE A 116 -11.71 -2.79 -0.67
CA PHE A 116 -10.41 -3.16 -1.19
C PHE A 116 -10.35 -4.65 -1.57
N LEU A 117 -10.71 -5.54 -0.65
CA LEU A 117 -10.71 -6.99 -0.88
C LEU A 117 -11.64 -7.40 -2.02
N LYS A 118 -12.81 -6.76 -2.13
CA LYS A 118 -13.71 -6.96 -3.27
C LYS A 118 -13.07 -6.51 -4.58
N ARG A 119 -12.35 -5.37 -4.57
CA ARG A 119 -11.74 -4.79 -5.77
C ARG A 119 -10.60 -5.62 -6.33
N ILE A 120 -9.77 -6.21 -5.46
CA ILE A 120 -8.63 -7.04 -5.87
C ILE A 120 -8.99 -8.53 -6.01
N SER A 121 -10.25 -8.91 -5.77
CA SER A 121 -10.69 -10.32 -5.81
C SER A 121 -10.31 -11.00 -7.13
N GLY A 122 -9.63 -12.14 -7.02
CA GLY A 122 -9.19 -12.93 -8.17
C GLY A 122 -7.88 -12.45 -8.83
N LEU A 123 -7.30 -11.33 -8.40
CA LEU A 123 -6.02 -10.84 -8.93
C LEU A 123 -4.81 -11.44 -8.20
N PRO A 124 -4.72 -11.39 -6.84
CA PRO A 124 -3.58 -11.95 -6.13
C PRO A 124 -3.48 -13.47 -6.28
N LYS A 125 -2.24 -13.96 -6.27
CA LYS A 125 -1.96 -15.39 -6.07
C LYS A 125 -2.46 -15.85 -4.69
N GLU A 126 -2.29 -15.00 -3.68
CA GLU A 126 -2.69 -15.26 -2.31
C GLU A 126 -2.88 -13.97 -1.53
N VAL A 127 -3.88 -13.94 -0.65
CA VAL A 127 -4.09 -12.87 0.34
C VAL A 127 -3.99 -13.48 1.73
N ARG A 128 -3.09 -12.94 2.57
CA ARG A 128 -2.88 -13.40 3.96
C ARG A 128 -3.12 -12.26 4.94
N VAL A 129 -3.89 -12.55 5.99
CA VAL A 129 -3.91 -11.69 7.18
C VAL A 129 -2.58 -11.86 7.91
N ALA A 130 -1.85 -10.77 8.08
CA ALA A 130 -0.46 -10.80 8.50
C ALA A 130 -0.16 -10.22 9.88
N ASP A 131 -1.17 -9.76 10.61
CA ASP A 131 -1.04 -9.22 11.97
C ASP A 131 -0.32 -10.24 12.88
N SER A 132 0.70 -9.78 13.62
CA SER A 132 1.50 -10.61 14.53
C SER A 132 2.16 -11.83 13.85
N SER A 133 2.46 -11.74 12.57
CA SER A 133 3.01 -12.86 11.80
C SER A 133 4.47 -12.68 11.41
N THR A 134 5.07 -13.80 11.06
CA THR A 134 6.39 -13.86 10.43
C THR A 134 6.27 -14.60 9.11
N GLN A 135 6.70 -13.98 8.03
CA GLN A 135 6.79 -14.59 6.70
C GLN A 135 8.26 -14.86 6.38
N VAL A 136 8.56 -15.99 5.75
CA VAL A 136 9.92 -16.36 5.35
C VAL A 136 9.95 -16.60 3.85
N GLN A 137 10.90 -15.97 3.18
CA GLN A 137 11.16 -16.15 1.75
C GLN A 137 12.66 -16.28 1.54
N GLY A 138 13.14 -17.52 1.32
CA GLY A 138 14.58 -17.80 1.36
C GLY A 138 15.18 -17.45 2.73
N ASP A 139 16.22 -16.63 2.73
CA ASP A 139 16.84 -16.10 3.96
C ASP A 139 16.20 -14.80 4.44
N THR A 140 15.22 -14.25 3.68
CA THR A 140 14.51 -13.03 4.04
C THR A 140 13.38 -13.31 5.03
N ILE A 141 13.37 -12.58 6.14
CA ILE A 141 12.35 -12.68 7.18
C ILE A 141 11.57 -11.35 7.26
N ILE A 142 10.26 -11.43 7.02
CA ILE A 142 9.33 -10.29 7.15
C ILE A 142 8.56 -10.48 8.46
N LYS A 143 8.82 -9.62 9.45
CA LYS A 143 8.10 -9.63 10.73
C LYS A 143 7.08 -8.49 10.76
N ILE A 144 5.84 -8.82 11.04
CA ILE A 144 4.75 -7.86 11.19
C ILE A 144 4.34 -7.83 12.66
N SER A 145 4.34 -6.65 13.24
CA SER A 145 4.01 -6.45 14.66
C SER A 145 2.55 -6.76 14.99
N SER A 146 2.25 -6.80 16.27
CA SER A 146 0.87 -6.83 16.75
C SER A 146 0.14 -5.55 16.29
N PRO A 147 -1.16 -5.66 15.98
CA PRO A 147 -1.94 -4.49 15.59
C PRO A 147 -2.08 -3.52 16.75
N THR A 148 -1.95 -2.24 16.48
CA THR A 148 -2.32 -1.17 17.40
C THR A 148 -3.76 -0.75 17.14
N PRO A 149 -4.58 -0.48 18.17
CA PRO A 149 -5.92 0.08 17.97
C PRO A 149 -5.88 1.42 17.25
N HIS A 150 -6.77 1.62 16.31
CA HIS A 150 -7.05 2.89 15.65
C HIS A 150 -8.42 3.41 16.03
#